data_01d8607769d5461a9dfaefd37862805c
#
_entry.id   01d8607769d5461a9dfaefd37862805c
#
_cell.length_a   1.000
_cell.length_b   1.000
_cell.length_c   1.000
_cell.angle_alpha   90.00
_cell.angle_beta   90.00
_cell.angle_gamma   90.00
#
_symmetry.space_group_name_H-M   'P 1'
#
loop_
_entity.id
_entity.type
_entity.pdbx_description
1 polymer ?
#
loop_
_entity_poly.entity_id
_entity_poly.type
_entity_poly.pdbx_seq_one_letter_code
_entity_poly.pdbx_strand_id
1 'polypeptide(L)'
;MSDSTYKGDSPNKKISRSFAWMFVFDMMKAMEIKPKAAVVLAGEGGDLSVIRGAAQAAEFNDNDIVYNSVAIDRDIKSVTHCVNKHQCQGRVGEAVDIIPTLKPYNMSHMDFCNGLTMDNLQTVSQVISYSSVPSFHLVTIMRGREPDCDEHSFFDDSLPRNIRRRIQVHLRKQFGRDYPPAKLLSKGTFNARKAIEWTTNDLRSYLNEPRGSHEDYSDYFNSKGQLTSYGSGMVRVNLFTDCLAVIRPDIGIHRLFANSYQSSTKKNRGTPLVTFGFVAVPVYKGVDEMVEKYIRSIAQGHPASGWNAALYHGSNAGHAVLVQTAMIYAKRFGNKIAAKLLNVSPGTIAAWKAHKTMGTYAA
;
A
#
# COMPACT_ATOMS: atom_id res chain seq x y z
N MET A 1 23.71 15.61 -13.66
CA MET A 1 22.67 15.45 -12.63
C MET A 1 21.42 16.16 -13.13
N SER A 2 20.44 15.42 -13.63
CA SER A 2 19.21 16.01 -14.16
C SER A 2 18.35 16.46 -12.99
N ASP A 3 18.03 17.75 -12.97
CA ASP A 3 16.97 18.30 -12.12
C ASP A 3 15.67 17.51 -12.37
N SER A 4 15.43 16.47 -11.58
CA SER A 4 14.14 15.82 -11.54
C SER A 4 13.21 16.77 -10.78
N THR A 5 12.67 17.78 -11.48
CA THR A 5 11.51 18.52 -11.00
C THR A 5 10.41 17.49 -10.76
N TYR A 6 10.23 17.12 -9.52
CA TYR A 6 9.14 16.25 -9.05
C TYR A 6 7.82 16.90 -9.46
N LYS A 7 7.24 16.38 -10.53
CA LYS A 7 5.92 16.82 -10.98
C LYS A 7 4.93 16.17 -10.05
N GLY A 8 4.23 16.94 -9.27
CA GLY A 8 3.31 16.53 -8.22
C GLY A 8 2.45 15.30 -8.54
N ASP A 9 1.90 14.66 -7.53
CA ASP A 9 1.15 13.41 -7.62
C ASP A 9 0.13 13.38 -8.76
N SER A 10 0.18 12.32 -9.56
CA SER A 10 -0.82 12.10 -10.62
C SER A 10 -2.22 11.95 -10.01
N PRO A 11 -3.29 12.24 -10.77
CA PRO A 11 -4.67 12.05 -10.30
C PRO A 11 -4.92 10.67 -9.71
N ASN A 12 -4.46 9.61 -10.38
CA ASN A 12 -4.62 8.24 -9.91
C ASN A 12 -3.88 7.97 -8.60
N LYS A 13 -2.67 8.53 -8.42
CA LYS A 13 -1.90 8.41 -7.18
C LYS A 13 -2.62 9.11 -6.02
N LYS A 14 -3.20 10.30 -6.25
CA LYS A 14 -3.98 11.04 -5.25
C LYS A 14 -5.21 10.25 -4.80
N ILE A 15 -5.95 9.69 -5.74
CA ILE A 15 -7.15 8.87 -5.46
C ILE A 15 -6.75 7.62 -4.68
N SER A 16 -5.75 6.86 -5.15
CA SER A 16 -5.30 5.63 -4.51
C SER A 16 -4.84 5.88 -3.08
N ARG A 17 -4.06 6.94 -2.85
CA ARG A 17 -3.57 7.33 -1.53
C ARG A 17 -4.70 7.76 -0.59
N SER A 18 -5.66 8.55 -1.08
CA SER A 18 -6.81 8.97 -0.27
C SER A 18 -7.69 7.80 0.15
N PHE A 19 -7.95 6.89 -0.78
CA PHE A 19 -8.67 5.65 -0.51
C PHE A 19 -7.95 4.82 0.55
N ALA A 20 -6.65 4.64 0.37
CA ALA A 20 -5.83 3.84 1.26
C ALA A 20 -5.87 4.35 2.72
N TRP A 21 -5.64 5.64 2.91
CA TRP A 21 -5.65 6.23 4.25
C TRP A 21 -7.04 6.27 4.86
N MET A 22 -8.08 6.54 4.09
CA MET A 22 -9.46 6.45 4.61
C MET A 22 -9.77 5.04 5.09
N PHE A 23 -9.42 4.02 4.31
CA PHE A 23 -9.63 2.63 4.71
C PHE A 23 -8.89 2.29 6.01
N VAL A 24 -7.64 2.73 6.15
CA VAL A 24 -6.87 2.55 7.40
C VAL A 24 -7.57 3.19 8.60
N PHE A 25 -8.02 4.43 8.49
CA PHE A 25 -8.68 5.12 9.60
C PHE A 25 -10.07 4.52 9.93
N ASP A 26 -10.82 4.08 8.92
CA ASP A 26 -12.08 3.37 9.12
C ASP A 26 -11.85 2.03 9.83
N MET A 27 -10.78 1.30 9.49
CA MET A 27 -10.37 0.08 10.20
C MET A 27 -9.97 0.37 11.64
N MET A 28 -9.15 1.40 11.86
CA MET A 28 -8.76 1.80 13.23
C MET A 28 -9.97 2.13 14.08
N LYS A 29 -10.96 2.87 13.53
CA LYS A 29 -12.20 3.19 14.21
C LYS A 29 -13.02 1.93 14.53
N ALA A 30 -13.16 1.01 13.57
CA ALA A 30 -13.89 -0.25 13.76
C ALA A 30 -13.24 -1.19 14.77
N MET A 31 -11.91 -1.21 14.83
CA MET A 31 -11.13 -2.02 15.78
C MET A 31 -10.86 -1.29 17.11
N GLU A 32 -11.39 -0.09 17.30
CA GLU A 32 -11.16 0.76 18.49
C GLU A 32 -9.68 1.05 18.77
N ILE A 33 -8.87 1.11 17.70
CA ILE A 33 -7.44 1.39 17.79
C ILE A 33 -7.19 2.89 17.67
N LYS A 34 -6.52 3.46 18.66
CA LYS A 34 -6.13 4.86 18.64
C LYS A 34 -4.94 5.08 17.70
N PRO A 35 -5.06 5.94 16.66
CA PRO A 35 -3.91 6.30 15.83
C PRO A 35 -2.88 7.09 16.66
N LYS A 36 -1.59 6.75 16.48
CA LYS A 36 -0.47 7.37 17.20
C LYS A 36 0.34 8.31 16.29
N ALA A 37 0.98 7.73 15.29
CA ALA A 37 1.86 8.40 14.35
C ALA A 37 2.00 7.56 13.09
N ALA A 38 2.39 8.19 11.98
CA ALA A 38 2.75 7.51 10.75
C ALA A 38 4.23 7.71 10.40
N VAL A 39 4.85 6.67 9.86
CA VAL A 39 6.17 6.76 9.21
C VAL A 39 5.95 6.72 7.71
N VAL A 40 6.39 7.75 7.00
CA VAL A 40 6.14 7.88 5.56
C VAL A 40 7.44 8.07 4.78
N LEU A 41 7.60 7.29 3.71
CA LEU A 41 8.58 7.54 2.65
C LEU A 41 7.87 8.34 1.56
N ALA A 42 7.80 9.64 1.71
CA ALA A 42 7.07 10.46 0.76
C ALA A 42 7.83 11.75 0.48
N GLY A 43 8.38 11.88 -0.71
CA GLY A 43 9.20 13.02 -1.10
C GLY A 43 8.58 14.38 -0.75
N GLU A 44 7.34 14.66 -1.14
CA GLU A 44 6.72 15.99 -0.91
C GLU A 44 5.64 16.03 0.18
N GLY A 45 5.55 14.99 1.03
CA GLY A 45 4.62 14.97 2.15
C GLY A 45 3.14 14.90 1.74
N GLY A 46 2.85 14.40 0.53
CA GLY A 46 1.48 14.22 0.06
C GLY A 46 0.66 13.35 1.00
N ASP A 47 1.27 12.34 1.58
CA ASP A 47 0.63 11.47 2.58
C ASP A 47 0.17 12.22 3.82
N LEU A 48 0.97 13.13 4.35
CA LEU A 48 0.63 13.87 5.57
C LEU A 48 -0.61 14.74 5.41
N SER A 49 -0.83 15.32 4.20
CA SER A 49 -2.08 16.01 3.90
C SER A 49 -3.27 15.05 3.92
N VAL A 50 -3.09 13.88 3.30
CA VAL A 50 -4.16 12.86 3.21
C VAL A 50 -4.45 12.26 4.57
N ILE A 51 -3.42 11.98 5.39
CA ILE A 51 -3.56 11.52 6.78
C ILE A 51 -4.40 12.50 7.60
N ARG A 52 -4.12 13.82 7.49
CA ARG A 52 -4.96 14.85 8.13
C ARG A 52 -6.42 14.75 7.70
N GLY A 53 -6.66 14.66 6.40
CA GLY A 53 -8.01 14.56 5.84
C GLY A 53 -8.74 13.30 6.28
N ALA A 54 -8.06 12.16 6.27
CA ALA A 54 -8.63 10.87 6.64
C ALA A 54 -8.89 10.79 8.16
N ALA A 55 -7.98 11.30 8.99
CA ALA A 55 -8.18 11.39 10.43
C ALA A 55 -9.39 12.25 10.77
N GLN A 56 -9.54 13.44 10.17
CA GLN A 56 -10.69 14.32 10.36
C GLN A 56 -11.99 13.69 9.86
N ALA A 57 -11.98 12.98 8.72
CA ALA A 57 -13.14 12.27 8.19
C ALA A 57 -13.60 11.14 9.14
N ALA A 58 -12.67 10.51 9.85
CA ALA A 58 -12.92 9.48 10.84
C ALA A 58 -13.10 10.01 12.28
N GLU A 59 -13.10 11.34 12.45
CA GLU A 59 -13.29 12.05 13.75
C GLU A 59 -12.14 11.85 14.76
N PHE A 60 -10.91 11.61 14.27
CA PHE A 60 -9.70 11.61 15.10
C PHE A 60 -9.03 12.99 15.16
N ASN A 61 -8.21 13.22 16.19
CA ASN A 61 -7.38 14.42 16.28
C ASN A 61 -6.21 14.34 15.31
N ASP A 62 -6.31 15.03 14.18
CA ASP A 62 -5.31 15.01 13.10
C ASP A 62 -4.01 15.73 13.45
N ASN A 63 -4.05 16.74 14.33
CA ASN A 63 -2.87 17.52 14.68
C ASN A 63 -1.85 16.68 15.46
N ASP A 64 -2.30 15.96 16.48
CA ASP A 64 -1.41 15.09 17.27
C ASP A 64 -0.80 13.98 16.41
N ILE A 65 -1.60 13.39 15.53
CA ILE A 65 -1.16 12.34 14.63
C ILE A 65 -0.04 12.85 13.72
N VAL A 66 -0.27 13.98 13.02
CA VAL A 66 0.69 14.49 12.04
C VAL A 66 1.93 15.08 12.73
N TYR A 67 1.77 15.77 13.87
CA TYR A 67 2.90 16.29 14.64
C TYR A 67 3.88 15.19 15.09
N ASN A 68 3.34 14.03 15.49
CA ASN A 68 4.15 12.88 15.88
C ASN A 68 4.63 12.02 14.68
N SER A 69 4.10 12.24 13.49
CA SER A 69 4.50 11.49 12.29
C SER A 69 5.89 11.89 11.79
N VAL A 70 6.56 10.94 11.14
CA VAL A 70 7.93 11.11 10.66
C VAL A 70 7.98 10.93 9.15
N ALA A 71 8.49 11.93 8.44
CA ALA A 71 8.83 11.87 7.03
C ALA A 71 10.31 11.51 6.88
N ILE A 72 10.60 10.46 6.11
CA ILE A 72 11.96 9.99 5.83
C ILE A 72 12.24 10.14 4.34
N ASP A 73 13.37 10.73 3.98
CA ASP A 73 13.87 10.79 2.61
C ASP A 73 15.40 10.94 2.65
N ARG A 74 16.07 10.52 1.58
CA ARG A 74 17.52 10.80 1.36
C ARG A 74 17.76 12.26 1.00
N ASP A 75 16.77 12.92 0.37
CA ASP A 75 16.85 14.32 -0.02
C ASP A 75 16.40 15.24 1.12
N ILE A 76 17.36 16.04 1.62
CA ILE A 76 17.12 17.01 2.67
C ILE A 76 16.07 18.07 2.26
N LYS A 77 15.97 18.42 0.99
CA LYS A 77 15.00 19.42 0.49
C LYS A 77 13.56 18.88 0.64
N SER A 78 13.35 17.61 0.27
CA SER A 78 12.07 16.92 0.43
C SER A 78 11.66 16.86 1.89
N VAL A 79 12.58 16.48 2.79
CA VAL A 79 12.31 16.42 4.24
C VAL A 79 11.99 17.81 4.79
N THR A 80 12.81 18.82 4.47
CA THR A 80 12.60 20.19 4.94
C THR A 80 11.26 20.76 4.45
N HIS A 81 10.91 20.53 3.19
CA HIS A 81 9.61 20.93 2.65
C HIS A 81 8.46 20.30 3.42
N CYS A 82 8.56 19.01 3.69
CA CYS A 82 7.57 18.26 4.41
C CYS A 82 7.37 18.77 5.85
N VAL A 83 8.46 18.98 6.57
CA VAL A 83 8.47 19.51 7.95
C VAL A 83 7.83 20.90 8.00
N ASN A 84 8.26 21.81 7.12
CA ASN A 84 7.74 23.18 7.09
C ASN A 84 6.25 23.25 6.74
N LYS A 85 5.81 22.42 5.79
CA LYS A 85 4.42 22.40 5.32
C LYS A 85 3.46 21.76 6.31
N HIS A 86 3.88 20.68 6.96
CA HIS A 86 2.99 19.83 7.76
C HIS A 86 3.25 19.88 9.26
N GLN A 87 4.35 20.50 9.70
CA GLN A 87 4.77 20.55 11.11
C GLN A 87 4.95 19.13 11.70
N CYS A 88 5.45 18.20 10.87
CA CYS A 88 5.81 16.84 11.28
C CYS A 88 7.29 16.76 11.68
N GLN A 89 7.71 15.57 12.12
CA GLN A 89 9.13 15.28 12.28
C GLN A 89 9.76 14.90 10.94
N GLY A 90 11.05 15.23 10.76
CA GLY A 90 11.82 14.87 9.56
C GLY A 90 13.08 14.09 9.91
N ARG A 91 13.46 13.15 9.07
CA ARG A 91 14.73 12.43 9.15
C ARG A 91 15.32 12.28 7.76
N VAL A 92 16.60 12.60 7.61
CA VAL A 92 17.33 12.46 6.34
C VAL A 92 18.21 11.24 6.41
N GLY A 93 18.06 10.32 5.46
CA GLY A 93 18.87 9.10 5.33
C GLY A 93 18.07 7.89 4.85
N GLU A 94 18.69 6.72 5.02
CA GLU A 94 18.07 5.44 4.66
C GLU A 94 16.99 5.06 5.67
N ALA A 95 15.86 4.60 5.16
CA ALA A 95 14.75 4.18 6.01
C ALA A 95 15.17 3.04 6.96
N VAL A 96 15.95 2.09 6.46
CA VAL A 96 16.42 0.93 7.21
C VAL A 96 17.25 1.33 8.44
N ASP A 97 18.01 2.40 8.37
CA ASP A 97 18.84 2.89 9.48
C ASP A 97 18.05 3.76 10.47
N ILE A 98 17.04 4.46 9.97
CA ILE A 98 16.27 5.43 10.74
C ILE A 98 15.13 4.76 11.53
N ILE A 99 14.40 3.83 10.92
CA ILE A 99 13.22 3.18 11.52
C ILE A 99 13.47 2.65 12.94
N PRO A 100 14.62 1.97 13.24
CA PRO A 100 14.92 1.47 14.58
C PRO A 100 15.04 2.56 15.66
N THR A 101 15.27 3.81 15.26
CA THR A 101 15.47 4.95 16.16
C THR A 101 14.21 5.73 16.48
N LEU A 102 13.09 5.39 15.84
CA LEU A 102 11.85 6.15 15.93
C LEU A 102 11.07 5.86 17.21
N LYS A 103 10.27 6.84 17.64
CA LYS A 103 9.26 6.63 18.68
C LYS A 103 8.18 5.67 18.20
N PRO A 104 7.45 5.02 19.13
CA PRO A 104 6.38 4.10 18.75
C PRO A 104 5.35 4.75 17.80
N TYR A 105 5.10 4.09 16.68
CA TYR A 105 4.08 4.43 15.68
C TYR A 105 3.23 3.20 15.41
N ASN A 106 2.06 3.39 14.80
CA ASN A 106 1.19 2.27 14.40
C ASN A 106 0.63 2.41 12.97
N MET A 107 1.22 3.31 12.20
CA MET A 107 0.89 3.50 10.79
C MET A 107 2.16 3.71 9.97
N SER A 108 2.17 3.27 8.72
CA SER A 108 3.24 3.61 7.78
C SER A 108 2.78 3.64 6.34
N HIS A 109 3.50 4.38 5.49
CA HIS A 109 3.43 4.25 4.04
C HIS A 109 4.82 4.22 3.44
N MET A 110 5.19 3.07 2.91
CA MET A 110 6.45 2.85 2.22
C MET A 110 6.21 2.96 0.70
N ASP A 111 6.46 4.14 0.13
CA ASP A 111 6.31 4.43 -1.31
C ASP A 111 7.65 4.20 -2.03
N PHE A 112 7.87 2.99 -2.49
CA PHE A 112 9.12 2.59 -3.14
C PHE A 112 9.14 2.94 -4.64
N CYS A 113 10.30 3.40 -5.11
CA CYS A 113 10.53 3.73 -6.53
C CYS A 113 10.96 2.53 -7.38
N ASN A 114 10.92 1.33 -6.84
CA ASN A 114 11.27 0.05 -7.50
C ASN A 114 10.17 -0.99 -7.34
N GLY A 115 10.39 -2.18 -7.91
CA GLY A 115 9.46 -3.29 -7.83
C GLY A 115 9.57 -4.10 -6.54
N LEU A 116 9.16 -5.36 -6.60
CA LEU A 116 9.34 -6.31 -5.51
C LEU A 116 10.83 -6.65 -5.38
N THR A 117 11.46 -6.22 -4.29
CA THR A 117 12.87 -6.48 -3.97
C THR A 117 13.03 -6.97 -2.53
N MET A 118 14.17 -7.57 -2.23
CA MET A 118 14.50 -7.97 -0.85
C MET A 118 14.63 -6.77 0.08
N ASP A 119 15.25 -5.69 -0.37
CA ASP A 119 15.40 -4.47 0.43
C ASP A 119 14.05 -3.90 0.84
N ASN A 120 13.06 -3.89 -0.08
CA ASN A 120 11.71 -3.44 0.23
C ASN A 120 11.04 -4.35 1.28
N LEU A 121 11.18 -5.66 1.13
CA LEU A 121 10.65 -6.63 2.08
C LEU A 121 11.31 -6.48 3.45
N GLN A 122 12.64 -6.30 3.52
CA GLN A 122 13.39 -6.06 4.76
C GLN A 122 12.96 -4.76 5.42
N THR A 123 12.86 -3.67 4.65
CA THR A 123 12.41 -2.37 5.16
C THR A 123 11.01 -2.48 5.78
N VAL A 124 10.06 -3.11 5.10
CA VAL A 124 8.70 -3.29 5.62
C VAL A 124 8.69 -4.23 6.84
N SER A 125 9.50 -5.29 6.84
CA SER A 125 9.65 -6.16 8.00
C SER A 125 10.18 -5.40 9.23
N GLN A 126 11.14 -4.49 9.05
CA GLN A 126 11.60 -3.60 10.12
C GLN A 126 10.51 -2.64 10.57
N VAL A 127 9.79 -2.01 9.64
CA VAL A 127 8.66 -1.13 9.97
C VAL A 127 7.66 -1.84 10.88
N ILE A 128 7.31 -3.09 10.58
CA ILE A 128 6.44 -3.90 11.44
C ILE A 128 7.09 -4.17 12.79
N SER A 129 8.39 -4.48 12.82
CA SER A 129 9.12 -4.84 14.04
C SER A 129 9.17 -3.72 15.07
N TYR A 130 9.27 -2.47 14.61
CA TYR A 130 9.35 -1.28 15.46
C TYR A 130 8.02 -0.55 15.62
N SER A 131 6.95 -1.03 15.00
CA SER A 131 5.60 -0.49 15.18
C SER A 131 4.94 -0.99 16.47
N SER A 132 3.98 -0.22 16.98
CA SER A 132 3.08 -0.68 18.05
C SER A 132 1.96 -1.51 17.43
N VAL A 133 1.92 -2.80 17.70
CA VAL A 133 0.90 -3.73 17.19
C VAL A 133 -0.40 -3.60 18.01
N PRO A 134 -1.61 -3.58 17.43
CA PRO A 134 -1.90 -3.64 15.99
C PRO A 134 -1.41 -2.42 15.22
N SER A 135 -0.87 -2.65 14.01
CA SER A 135 -0.34 -1.58 13.16
C SER A 135 -0.79 -1.72 11.70
N PHE A 136 -0.90 -0.60 11.01
CA PHE A 136 -1.44 -0.48 9.66
C PHE A 136 -0.37 0.02 8.71
N HIS A 137 -0.14 -0.72 7.66
CA HIS A 137 0.96 -0.46 6.74
C HIS A 137 0.46 -0.37 5.31
N LEU A 138 0.87 0.70 4.63
CA LEU A 138 0.68 0.91 3.21
C LEU A 138 1.99 0.71 2.48
N VAL A 139 1.95 0.05 1.35
CA VAL A 139 3.11 -0.16 0.49
C VAL A 139 2.73 0.19 -0.94
N THR A 140 3.57 0.98 -1.60
CA THR A 140 3.48 1.26 -3.04
C THR A 140 4.75 0.77 -3.71
N ILE A 141 4.61 -0.05 -4.76
CA ILE A 141 5.72 -0.53 -5.59
C ILE A 141 5.43 -0.33 -7.07
N MET A 142 6.48 -0.25 -7.87
CA MET A 142 6.38 -0.21 -9.34
C MET A 142 6.27 -1.64 -9.88
N ARG A 143 5.33 -1.87 -10.79
CA ARG A 143 5.21 -3.13 -11.50
C ARG A 143 6.20 -3.21 -12.65
N GLY A 144 6.87 -4.35 -12.82
CA GLY A 144 7.78 -4.59 -13.93
C GLY A 144 9.18 -3.99 -13.76
N ARG A 145 9.55 -3.59 -12.54
CA ARG A 145 10.90 -3.16 -12.17
C ARG A 145 11.55 -4.09 -11.14
N GLU A 146 11.14 -5.32 -11.17
CA GLU A 146 11.74 -6.35 -10.33
C GLU A 146 13.13 -6.72 -10.89
N PRO A 147 14.16 -6.84 -10.03
CA PRO A 147 15.48 -7.32 -10.45
C PRO A 147 15.42 -8.80 -10.85
N ASP A 148 16.34 -9.23 -11.70
CA ASP A 148 16.48 -10.64 -12.07
C ASP A 148 16.95 -11.49 -10.89
N CYS A 149 17.79 -10.92 -10.04
CA CYS A 149 18.29 -11.53 -8.83
C CYS A 149 18.70 -10.47 -7.82
N ASP A 150 18.30 -10.64 -6.57
CA ASP A 150 18.80 -9.88 -5.41
C ASP A 150 19.84 -10.76 -4.71
N GLU A 151 21.03 -10.22 -4.49
CA GLU A 151 22.13 -10.93 -3.80
C GLU A 151 21.92 -11.02 -2.29
N HIS A 152 20.95 -10.28 -1.74
CA HIS A 152 20.67 -10.27 -0.32
C HIS A 152 19.83 -11.48 0.09
N SER A 153 20.33 -12.22 1.05
CA SER A 153 19.62 -13.33 1.69
C SER A 153 18.79 -12.81 2.87
N PHE A 154 17.51 -13.15 2.91
CA PHE A 154 16.68 -12.94 4.09
C PHE A 154 17.13 -13.78 5.29
N PHE A 155 17.67 -14.93 4.99
CA PHE A 155 18.26 -15.81 5.97
C PHE A 155 19.78 -15.57 5.93
N ASP A 156 20.16 -14.43 6.50
CA ASP A 156 21.55 -14.24 6.88
C ASP A 156 22.01 -15.51 7.62
N ASP A 157 23.21 -15.98 7.32
CA ASP A 157 23.81 -17.12 8.01
C ASP A 157 23.92 -16.90 9.53
N SER A 158 23.72 -15.66 10.00
CA SER A 158 23.58 -15.28 11.40
C SER A 158 22.32 -15.83 12.08
N LEU A 159 21.22 -16.19 11.35
CA LEU A 159 20.05 -16.79 11.97
C LEU A 159 20.39 -18.19 12.48
N PRO A 160 20.20 -18.48 13.78
CA PRO A 160 20.45 -19.79 14.36
C PRO A 160 19.75 -20.90 13.56
N ARG A 161 20.46 -22.01 13.31
CA ARG A 161 20.00 -23.13 12.50
C ARG A 161 18.62 -23.70 12.96
N ASN A 162 18.33 -23.64 14.25
CA ASN A 162 17.04 -24.03 14.83
C ASN A 162 15.90 -23.08 14.43
N ILE A 163 16.15 -21.78 14.31
CA ILE A 163 15.15 -20.79 13.86
C ILE A 163 14.88 -20.99 12.38
N ARG A 164 15.91 -21.12 11.54
CA ARG A 164 15.75 -21.47 10.10
C ARG A 164 14.93 -22.73 9.92
N ARG A 165 15.19 -23.77 10.69
CA ARG A 165 14.43 -25.03 10.64
C ARG A 165 12.98 -24.89 11.07
N ARG A 166 12.69 -24.08 12.10
CA ARG A 166 11.31 -23.79 12.55
C ARG A 166 10.54 -23.04 11.47
N ILE A 167 11.15 -22.02 10.88
CA ILE A 167 10.57 -21.27 9.76
C ILE A 167 10.26 -22.21 8.59
N GLN A 168 11.23 -23.03 8.16
CA GLN A 168 11.01 -24.01 7.08
C GLN A 168 9.90 -25.02 7.39
N VAL A 169 9.79 -25.49 8.63
CA VAL A 169 8.72 -26.42 9.06
C VAL A 169 7.37 -25.74 9.05
N HIS A 170 7.30 -24.49 9.53
CA HIS A 170 6.07 -23.70 9.54
C HIS A 170 5.58 -23.45 8.11
N LEU A 171 6.46 -23.06 7.23
CA LEU A 171 6.17 -22.82 5.81
C LEU A 171 5.66 -24.07 5.10
N ARG A 172 6.31 -25.22 5.33
CA ARG A 172 5.85 -26.50 4.76
C ARG A 172 4.49 -26.93 5.26
N LYS A 173 4.14 -26.58 6.50
CA LYS A 173 2.82 -26.86 7.07
C LYS A 173 1.73 -25.97 6.48
N GLN A 174 2.02 -24.68 6.31
CA GLN A 174 1.03 -23.67 5.95
C GLN A 174 0.82 -23.59 4.44
N PHE A 175 1.88 -23.75 3.64
CA PHE A 175 1.86 -23.49 2.19
C PHE A 175 2.28 -24.70 1.33
N GLY A 176 2.54 -25.86 1.92
CA GLY A 176 3.00 -27.03 1.18
C GLY A 176 4.49 -27.02 0.82
N ARG A 177 4.99 -28.16 0.28
CA ARG A 177 6.44 -28.36 0.00
C ARG A 177 6.99 -27.50 -1.13
N ASP A 178 6.13 -27.05 -2.02
CA ASP A 178 6.54 -26.43 -3.29
C ASP A 178 6.20 -24.93 -3.38
N TYR A 179 5.73 -24.33 -2.29
CA TYR A 179 5.35 -22.93 -2.29
C TYR A 179 6.55 -22.01 -2.61
N PRO A 180 6.46 -21.15 -3.66
CA PRO A 180 7.58 -20.39 -4.19
C PRO A 180 8.35 -19.54 -3.16
N PRO A 181 7.71 -18.77 -2.27
CA PRO A 181 8.43 -17.96 -1.27
C PRO A 181 9.37 -18.78 -0.39
N ALA A 182 8.95 -19.98 0.04
CA ALA A 182 9.77 -20.85 0.87
C ALA A 182 11.03 -21.34 0.14
N LYS A 183 10.92 -21.69 -1.15
CA LYS A 183 12.06 -22.09 -2.00
C LYS A 183 13.02 -20.92 -2.24
N LEU A 184 12.48 -19.74 -2.51
CA LEU A 184 13.27 -18.55 -2.82
C LEU A 184 14.05 -18.05 -1.62
N LEU A 185 13.38 -17.96 -0.46
CA LEU A 185 13.98 -17.49 0.77
C LEU A 185 15.01 -18.48 1.34
N SER A 186 14.89 -19.78 1.02
CA SER A 186 15.82 -20.81 1.52
C SER A 186 17.15 -20.91 0.77
N LYS A 187 17.27 -20.29 -0.42
CA LYS A 187 18.44 -20.44 -1.31
C LYS A 187 19.46 -19.31 -1.24
N GLY A 188 19.28 -18.34 -0.35
CA GLY A 188 20.21 -17.23 -0.19
C GLY A 188 20.15 -16.15 -1.28
N THR A 189 19.41 -16.40 -2.39
CA THR A 189 19.19 -15.42 -3.46
C THR A 189 17.71 -15.35 -3.74
N PHE A 190 17.17 -14.14 -3.80
CA PHE A 190 15.77 -13.89 -4.12
C PHE A 190 15.64 -13.52 -5.59
N ASN A 191 14.89 -14.30 -6.38
CA ASN A 191 14.59 -13.96 -7.77
C ASN A 191 13.10 -13.59 -7.88
N ALA A 192 12.82 -12.29 -7.80
CA ALA A 192 11.48 -11.76 -7.84
C ALA A 192 10.72 -12.09 -9.13
N ARG A 193 11.39 -12.09 -10.30
CA ARG A 193 10.76 -12.43 -11.58
C ARG A 193 10.32 -13.89 -11.63
N LYS A 194 11.18 -14.82 -11.21
CA LYS A 194 10.80 -16.24 -11.12
C LYS A 194 9.67 -16.47 -10.11
N ALA A 195 9.69 -15.76 -8.98
CA ALA A 195 8.61 -15.84 -7.99
C ALA A 195 7.27 -15.40 -8.56
N ILE A 196 7.25 -14.28 -9.29
CA ILE A 196 6.04 -13.76 -9.95
C ILE A 196 5.56 -14.75 -11.02
N GLU A 197 6.47 -15.33 -11.80
CA GLU A 197 6.13 -16.33 -12.80
C GLU A 197 5.51 -17.58 -12.18
N TRP A 198 6.12 -18.12 -11.13
CA TRP A 198 5.60 -19.30 -10.43
C TRP A 198 4.24 -19.02 -9.79
N THR A 199 4.08 -17.91 -9.07
CA THR A 199 2.79 -17.53 -8.48
C THR A 199 1.72 -17.36 -9.57
N THR A 200 2.08 -16.80 -10.71
CA THR A 200 1.17 -16.66 -11.86
C THR A 200 0.74 -18.04 -12.40
N ASN A 201 1.66 -18.98 -12.50
CA ASN A 201 1.37 -20.31 -13.00
C ASN A 201 0.52 -21.12 -11.99
N ASP A 202 0.79 -20.98 -10.69
CA ASP A 202 -0.04 -21.60 -9.64
C ASP A 202 -1.47 -21.08 -9.72
N LEU A 203 -1.67 -19.76 -9.80
CA LEU A 203 -3.00 -19.17 -9.94
C LEU A 203 -3.74 -19.64 -11.21
N ARG A 204 -3.02 -19.83 -12.33
CA ARG A 204 -3.62 -20.43 -13.54
C ARG A 204 -4.03 -21.88 -13.32
N SER A 205 -3.25 -22.64 -12.55
CA SER A 205 -3.59 -24.03 -12.24
C SER A 205 -4.90 -24.10 -11.45
N TYR A 206 -5.08 -23.20 -10.46
CA TYR A 206 -6.34 -23.12 -9.69
C TYR A 206 -7.55 -22.79 -10.57
N LEU A 207 -7.42 -21.94 -11.57
CA LEU A 207 -8.51 -21.62 -12.51
C LEU A 207 -8.93 -22.80 -13.38
N ASN A 208 -8.01 -23.74 -13.62
CA ASN A 208 -8.25 -24.92 -14.44
C ASN A 208 -8.71 -26.15 -13.63
N GLU A 209 -8.74 -26.05 -12.30
CA GLU A 209 -9.25 -27.14 -11.44
C GLU A 209 -10.78 -27.19 -11.46
N PRO A 210 -11.39 -28.38 -11.63
CA PRO A 210 -12.84 -28.54 -11.71
C PRO A 210 -13.58 -28.26 -10.38
N ARG A 211 -12.88 -28.08 -9.30
CA ARG A 211 -13.42 -27.71 -7.98
C ARG A 211 -12.99 -26.29 -7.67
N GLY A 212 -13.88 -25.33 -7.93
CA GLY A 212 -13.62 -23.93 -7.73
C GLY A 212 -12.99 -23.63 -6.37
N SER A 213 -11.85 -22.96 -6.39
CA SER A 213 -11.29 -22.33 -5.20
C SER A 213 -12.27 -21.26 -4.74
N HIS A 214 -12.34 -21.00 -3.42
CA HIS A 214 -13.24 -20.00 -2.84
C HIS A 214 -12.93 -18.56 -3.27
N GLU A 215 -11.84 -18.31 -4.00
CA GLU A 215 -11.47 -17.03 -4.54
C GLU A 215 -11.68 -17.01 -6.05
N ASP A 216 -12.37 -16.00 -6.53
CA ASP A 216 -12.57 -15.76 -7.97
C ASP A 216 -11.35 -15.03 -8.54
N TYR A 217 -10.47 -15.78 -9.21
CA TYR A 217 -9.31 -15.24 -9.91
C TYR A 217 -9.62 -14.85 -11.37
N SER A 218 -10.89 -14.88 -11.78
CA SER A 218 -11.28 -14.58 -13.17
C SER A 218 -10.80 -13.20 -13.64
N ASP A 219 -10.77 -12.21 -12.74
CA ASP A 219 -10.31 -10.85 -13.05
C ASP A 219 -8.77 -10.74 -13.21
N TYR A 220 -8.02 -11.76 -12.80
CA TYR A 220 -6.55 -11.75 -12.91
C TYR A 220 -6.08 -12.00 -14.34
N PHE A 221 -6.89 -12.71 -15.14
CA PHE A 221 -6.53 -13.12 -16.49
C PHE A 221 -7.57 -12.65 -17.50
N ASN A 222 -7.09 -12.26 -18.68
CA ASN A 222 -7.97 -11.99 -19.81
C ASN A 222 -8.41 -13.30 -20.52
N SER A 223 -9.30 -13.21 -21.51
CA SER A 223 -9.79 -14.34 -22.28
C SER A 223 -8.68 -15.14 -23.02
N LYS A 224 -7.48 -14.57 -23.16
CA LYS A 224 -6.30 -15.23 -23.76
C LYS A 224 -5.38 -15.88 -22.69
N GLY A 225 -5.80 -15.91 -21.41
CA GLY A 225 -4.99 -16.43 -20.32
C GLY A 225 -3.76 -15.58 -19.94
N GLN A 226 -3.72 -14.31 -20.35
CA GLN A 226 -2.66 -13.38 -19.99
C GLN A 226 -3.08 -12.56 -18.76
N LEU A 227 -2.12 -12.25 -17.88
CA LEU A 227 -2.39 -11.38 -16.72
C LEU A 227 -2.92 -10.01 -17.17
N THR A 228 -4.04 -9.62 -16.59
CA THR A 228 -4.54 -8.24 -16.66
C THR A 228 -3.61 -7.30 -15.89
N SER A 229 -3.78 -6.00 -16.06
CA SER A 229 -3.08 -4.99 -15.25
C SER A 229 -3.37 -5.17 -13.75
N TYR A 230 -4.61 -5.52 -13.42
CA TYR A 230 -5.05 -5.86 -12.07
C TYR A 230 -4.37 -7.15 -11.57
N GLY A 231 -4.49 -8.24 -12.29
CA GLY A 231 -3.90 -9.53 -11.91
C GLY A 231 -2.39 -9.44 -11.72
N SER A 232 -1.70 -8.68 -12.59
CA SER A 232 -0.26 -8.41 -12.44
C SER A 232 0.08 -7.66 -11.14
N GLY A 233 -0.78 -6.73 -10.70
CA GLY A 233 -0.64 -6.07 -9.40
C GLY A 233 -0.90 -7.04 -8.25
N MET A 234 -1.98 -7.82 -8.33
CA MET A 234 -2.40 -8.73 -7.27
C MET A 234 -1.42 -9.87 -7.02
N VAL A 235 -0.82 -10.44 -8.07
CA VAL A 235 0.26 -11.45 -7.93
C VAL A 235 1.41 -10.89 -7.08
N ARG A 236 1.81 -9.63 -7.30
CA ARG A 236 2.88 -9.00 -6.52
C ARG A 236 2.48 -8.73 -5.07
N VAL A 237 1.25 -8.31 -4.85
CA VAL A 237 0.70 -8.08 -3.49
C VAL A 237 0.66 -9.39 -2.72
N ASN A 238 0.12 -10.46 -3.31
CA ASN A 238 0.08 -11.77 -2.68
C ASN A 238 1.49 -12.23 -2.31
N LEU A 239 2.41 -12.22 -3.29
CA LEU A 239 3.79 -12.63 -3.06
C LEU A 239 4.48 -11.78 -1.99
N PHE A 240 4.26 -10.47 -1.95
CA PHE A 240 4.83 -9.58 -0.95
C PHE A 240 4.32 -9.90 0.46
N THR A 241 3.00 -10.03 0.61
CA THR A 241 2.37 -10.32 1.92
C THR A 241 2.74 -11.73 2.39
N ASP A 242 2.81 -12.70 1.49
CA ASP A 242 3.24 -14.06 1.81
C ASP A 242 4.70 -14.10 2.26
N CYS A 243 5.60 -13.38 1.59
CA CYS A 243 6.98 -13.25 2.03
C CYS A 243 7.07 -12.60 3.41
N LEU A 244 6.29 -11.55 3.69
CA LEU A 244 6.25 -10.93 5.02
C LEU A 244 5.77 -11.91 6.10
N ALA A 245 4.71 -12.67 5.84
CA ALA A 245 4.20 -13.68 6.78
C ALA A 245 5.23 -14.75 7.09
N VAL A 246 6.06 -15.08 6.10
CA VAL A 246 7.20 -16.01 6.26
C VAL A 246 8.27 -15.44 7.19
N ILE A 247 8.59 -14.16 7.02
CA ILE A 247 9.65 -13.49 7.79
C ILE A 247 9.19 -13.21 9.22
N ARG A 248 7.91 -12.94 9.38
CA ARG A 248 7.26 -12.57 10.64
C ARG A 248 6.18 -13.56 11.04
N PRO A 249 6.55 -14.83 11.33
CA PRO A 249 5.58 -15.88 11.71
C PRO A 249 4.92 -15.63 13.08
N ASP A 250 5.43 -14.64 13.81
CA ASP A 250 4.92 -14.16 15.11
C ASP A 250 3.76 -13.17 14.96
N ILE A 251 3.48 -12.68 13.73
CA ILE A 251 2.48 -11.67 13.45
C ILE A 251 1.54 -12.14 12.36
N GLY A 252 0.23 -12.01 12.58
CA GLY A 252 -0.79 -12.17 11.56
C GLY A 252 -0.79 -10.96 10.63
N ILE A 253 -0.66 -11.20 9.32
CA ILE A 253 -0.69 -10.16 8.28
C ILE A 253 -1.95 -10.34 7.46
N HIS A 254 -2.89 -9.39 7.58
CA HIS A 254 -4.16 -9.40 6.86
C HIS A 254 -4.20 -8.29 5.84
N ARG A 255 -4.37 -8.64 4.58
CA ARG A 255 -4.51 -7.67 3.50
C ARG A 255 -5.83 -6.91 3.62
N LEU A 256 -5.76 -5.59 3.59
CA LEU A 256 -6.91 -4.70 3.65
C LEU A 256 -7.48 -4.42 2.26
N PHE A 257 -6.62 -4.03 1.33
CA PHE A 257 -6.98 -3.69 -0.05
C PHE A 257 -5.74 -3.73 -0.94
N ALA A 258 -5.96 -3.70 -2.26
CA ALA A 258 -4.91 -3.46 -3.24
C ALA A 258 -5.47 -2.68 -4.43
N ASN A 259 -4.71 -1.68 -4.89
CA ASN A 259 -5.04 -0.84 -6.04
C ASN A 259 -3.92 -0.92 -7.08
N SER A 260 -4.22 -1.41 -8.26
CA SER A 260 -3.29 -1.43 -9.40
C SER A 260 -3.66 -0.33 -10.39
N TYR A 261 -2.74 0.59 -10.68
CA TYR A 261 -3.02 1.76 -11.51
C TYR A 261 -1.78 2.25 -12.27
N GLN A 262 -1.97 3.18 -13.19
CA GLN A 262 -0.87 3.87 -13.83
C GLN A 262 -0.81 5.32 -13.35
N SER A 263 0.38 5.81 -13.00
CA SER A 263 0.61 7.22 -12.74
C SER A 263 0.64 7.95 -14.10
N SER A 264 -0.51 8.41 -14.59
CA SER A 264 -0.55 9.11 -15.86
C SER A 264 -0.13 10.56 -15.70
N THR A 265 0.90 10.98 -16.46
CA THR A 265 1.08 12.40 -16.82
C THR A 265 0.56 12.60 -18.23
N LYS A 266 0.04 13.79 -18.56
CA LYS A 266 -0.61 14.12 -19.85
C LYS A 266 0.18 13.76 -21.11
N LYS A 267 1.46 13.40 -21.02
CA LYS A 267 2.37 13.19 -22.16
C LYS A 267 3.05 11.82 -22.23
N ASN A 268 3.03 11.01 -21.18
CA ASN A 268 3.74 9.72 -21.17
C ASN A 268 2.83 8.59 -20.67
N ARG A 269 3.03 7.39 -21.21
CA ARG A 269 2.49 6.16 -20.61
C ARG A 269 2.97 6.11 -19.17
N GLY A 270 2.03 6.30 -18.23
CA GLY A 270 2.40 6.42 -16.82
C GLY A 270 3.10 5.17 -16.28
N THR A 271 3.84 5.34 -15.20
CA THR A 271 4.47 4.23 -14.49
C THR A 271 3.39 3.31 -13.91
N PRO A 272 3.41 2.00 -14.18
CA PRO A 272 2.48 1.07 -13.58
C PRO A 272 2.84 0.86 -12.10
N LEU A 273 1.89 1.13 -11.22
CA LEU A 273 2.03 1.06 -9.76
C LEU A 273 1.02 0.07 -9.18
N VAL A 274 1.35 -0.46 -8.01
CA VAL A 274 0.39 -1.08 -7.12
C VAL A 274 0.58 -0.52 -5.70
N THR A 275 -0.53 -0.05 -5.12
CA THR A 275 -0.59 0.35 -3.70
C THR A 275 -1.49 -0.64 -2.98
N PHE A 276 -1.02 -1.19 -1.89
CA PHE A 276 -1.79 -2.09 -1.05
C PHE A 276 -1.60 -1.77 0.42
N GLY A 277 -2.58 -2.18 1.21
CA GLY A 277 -2.55 -2.04 2.65
C GLY A 277 -2.71 -3.38 3.34
N PHE A 278 -2.11 -3.50 4.50
CA PHE A 278 -2.31 -4.62 5.40
C PHE A 278 -2.29 -4.16 6.87
N VAL A 279 -2.91 -4.95 7.72
CA VAL A 279 -2.81 -4.79 9.18
C VAL A 279 -1.95 -5.92 9.73
N ALA A 280 -1.04 -5.54 10.61
CA ALA A 280 -0.22 -6.47 11.40
C ALA A 280 -0.83 -6.58 12.80
N VAL A 281 -1.21 -7.79 13.21
CA VAL A 281 -1.84 -8.10 14.50
C VAL A 281 -1.08 -9.21 15.23
N PRO A 282 -1.11 -9.26 16.56
CA PRO A 282 -0.55 -10.40 17.28
C PRO A 282 -1.31 -11.67 16.94
N VAL A 283 -0.61 -12.79 16.78
CA VAL A 283 -1.23 -14.09 16.51
C VAL A 283 -1.84 -14.63 17.80
N TYR A 284 -3.17 -14.59 17.90
CA TYR A 284 -3.93 -15.29 18.95
C TYR A 284 -5.29 -15.78 18.43
N LYS A 285 -5.88 -16.74 19.13
CA LYS A 285 -7.12 -17.40 18.68
C LYS A 285 -8.26 -16.39 18.49
N GLY A 286 -8.89 -16.43 17.33
CA GLY A 286 -10.05 -15.60 16.97
C GLY A 286 -9.72 -14.20 16.44
N VAL A 287 -8.45 -13.75 16.44
CA VAL A 287 -8.09 -12.45 15.89
C VAL A 287 -8.28 -12.39 14.38
N ASP A 288 -7.95 -13.46 13.69
CA ASP A 288 -8.07 -13.54 12.23
C ASP A 288 -9.52 -13.37 11.78
N GLU A 289 -10.45 -14.07 12.39
CA GLU A 289 -11.88 -13.99 12.08
C GLU A 289 -12.45 -12.59 12.37
N MET A 290 -12.01 -11.97 13.47
CA MET A 290 -12.40 -10.61 13.83
C MET A 290 -11.91 -9.59 12.80
N VAL A 291 -10.65 -9.64 12.43
CA VAL A 291 -10.04 -8.73 11.44
C VAL A 291 -10.73 -8.89 10.08
N GLU A 292 -10.92 -10.12 9.62
CA GLU A 292 -11.60 -10.42 8.36
C GLU A 292 -13.04 -9.87 8.34
N LYS A 293 -13.77 -9.99 9.46
CA LYS A 293 -15.12 -9.42 9.59
C LYS A 293 -15.11 -7.90 9.41
N TYR A 294 -14.17 -7.20 10.03
CA TYR A 294 -14.05 -5.74 9.89
C TYR A 294 -13.67 -5.35 8.46
N ILE A 295 -12.70 -6.04 7.84
CA ILE A 295 -12.31 -5.79 6.46
C ILE A 295 -13.53 -5.89 5.52
N ARG A 296 -14.31 -6.96 5.62
CA ARG A 296 -15.51 -7.15 4.80
C ARG A 296 -16.56 -6.06 5.03
N SER A 297 -16.83 -5.72 6.29
CA SER A 297 -17.82 -4.69 6.64
C SER A 297 -17.43 -3.32 6.05
N ILE A 298 -16.16 -2.93 6.17
CA ILE A 298 -15.67 -1.65 5.67
C ILE A 298 -15.64 -1.65 4.14
N ALA A 299 -15.17 -2.73 3.52
CA ALA A 299 -15.13 -2.84 2.07
C ALA A 299 -16.52 -2.71 1.43
N GLN A 300 -17.57 -3.26 2.04
CA GLN A 300 -18.95 -3.17 1.57
C GLN A 300 -19.52 -1.76 1.70
N GLY A 301 -19.22 -1.06 2.78
CA GLY A 301 -19.73 0.28 3.07
C GLY A 301 -18.89 1.44 2.52
N HIS A 302 -17.69 1.15 2.00
CA HIS A 302 -16.75 2.19 1.59
C HIS A 302 -17.21 2.91 0.32
N PRO A 303 -17.24 4.26 0.29
CA PRO A 303 -17.72 5.03 -0.88
C PRO A 303 -16.85 4.81 -2.13
N ALA A 304 -15.66 4.26 -1.98
CA ALA A 304 -14.76 3.93 -3.08
C ALA A 304 -14.89 2.47 -3.58
N SER A 305 -15.82 1.67 -3.07
CA SER A 305 -15.99 0.29 -3.52
C SER A 305 -16.32 0.20 -5.03
N GLY A 306 -17.02 1.18 -5.59
CA GLY A 306 -17.27 1.30 -7.03
C GLY A 306 -16.09 1.82 -7.86
N TRP A 307 -15.01 2.32 -7.22
CA TRP A 307 -13.87 2.93 -7.92
C TRP A 307 -12.72 1.97 -8.18
N ASN A 308 -12.66 0.88 -7.46
CA ASN A 308 -11.71 -0.16 -7.74
C ASN A 308 -11.76 -0.54 -9.22
N ALA A 309 -12.94 -0.73 -9.79
CA ALA A 309 -13.11 -1.04 -11.21
C ALA A 309 -12.53 0.07 -12.13
N ALA A 310 -12.77 1.34 -11.85
CA ALA A 310 -12.28 2.45 -12.68
C ALA A 310 -10.76 2.64 -12.58
N LEU A 311 -10.16 2.42 -11.40
CA LEU A 311 -8.72 2.44 -11.21
C LEU A 311 -8.03 1.22 -11.83
N TYR A 312 -8.69 0.06 -11.81
CA TYR A 312 -8.19 -1.20 -12.36
C TYR A 312 -8.11 -1.20 -13.88
N HIS A 313 -9.04 -0.56 -14.56
CA HIS A 313 -9.07 -0.56 -16.02
C HIS A 313 -8.08 0.42 -16.67
N GLY A 314 -7.19 1.05 -15.88
CA GLY A 314 -6.05 1.81 -16.40
C GLY A 314 -6.44 2.95 -17.34
N SER A 315 -7.67 3.48 -17.21
CA SER A 315 -8.18 4.48 -18.13
C SER A 315 -7.42 5.81 -17.96
N ASN A 316 -7.22 6.51 -19.08
CA ASN A 316 -6.75 7.89 -19.12
C ASN A 316 -7.74 8.89 -18.45
N ALA A 317 -8.78 8.39 -17.82
CA ALA A 317 -9.84 9.12 -17.14
C ALA A 317 -9.46 9.64 -15.74
N GLY A 318 -8.19 9.56 -15.34
CA GLY A 318 -7.75 9.89 -13.99
C GLY A 318 -8.18 11.27 -13.49
N HIS A 319 -8.21 12.31 -14.34
CA HIS A 319 -8.67 13.63 -13.92
C HIS A 319 -10.19 13.68 -13.69
N ALA A 320 -10.99 13.11 -14.59
CA ALA A 320 -12.45 13.07 -14.43
C ALA A 320 -12.85 12.29 -13.17
N VAL A 321 -12.22 11.14 -12.94
CA VAL A 321 -12.42 10.36 -11.72
C VAL A 321 -11.98 11.16 -10.49
N LEU A 322 -10.86 11.89 -10.53
CA LEU A 322 -10.44 12.75 -9.43
C LEU A 322 -11.47 13.83 -9.10
N VAL A 323 -12.07 14.47 -10.11
CA VAL A 323 -13.14 15.47 -9.92
C VAL A 323 -14.39 14.82 -9.32
N GLN A 324 -14.81 13.67 -9.83
CA GLN A 324 -15.96 12.93 -9.27
C GLN A 324 -15.73 12.56 -7.81
N THR A 325 -14.54 12.05 -7.50
CA THR A 325 -14.08 11.77 -6.14
C THR A 325 -14.19 12.99 -5.24
N ALA A 326 -13.68 14.10 -5.72
CA ALA A 326 -13.71 15.35 -4.98
C ALA A 326 -15.14 15.78 -4.67
N MET A 327 -16.08 15.58 -5.60
CA MET A 327 -17.49 15.91 -5.37
C MET A 327 -18.12 15.01 -4.29
N ILE A 328 -17.83 13.73 -4.32
CA ILE A 328 -18.34 12.77 -3.32
C ILE A 328 -17.79 13.13 -1.94
N TYR A 329 -16.46 13.33 -1.82
CA TYR A 329 -15.84 13.71 -0.55
C TYR A 329 -16.31 15.08 -0.05
N ALA A 330 -16.47 16.05 -0.95
CA ALA A 330 -16.97 17.38 -0.58
C ALA A 330 -18.41 17.36 -0.10
N LYS A 331 -19.27 16.49 -0.67
CA LYS A 331 -20.63 16.28 -0.20
C LYS A 331 -20.67 15.62 1.17
N ARG A 332 -19.79 14.63 1.42
CA ARG A 332 -19.79 13.85 2.65
C ARG A 332 -19.06 14.55 3.81
N PHE A 333 -17.93 15.19 3.55
CA PHE A 333 -17.00 15.69 4.56
C PHE A 333 -16.75 17.21 4.48
N GLY A 334 -17.29 17.87 3.48
CA GLY A 334 -17.03 19.29 3.21
C GLY A 334 -15.77 19.55 2.38
N ASN A 335 -15.66 20.75 1.80
CA ASN A 335 -14.58 21.09 0.86
C ASN A 335 -13.18 21.04 1.48
N LYS A 336 -13.04 21.43 2.76
CA LYS A 336 -11.73 21.46 3.43
C LYS A 336 -11.14 20.07 3.63
N ILE A 337 -11.95 19.12 4.07
CA ILE A 337 -11.51 17.72 4.26
C ILE A 337 -11.28 17.05 2.91
N ALA A 338 -12.17 17.24 1.93
CA ALA A 338 -12.00 16.72 0.57
C ALA A 338 -10.69 17.20 -0.08
N ALA A 339 -10.35 18.47 0.13
CA ALA A 339 -9.09 19.05 -0.38
C ALA A 339 -7.85 18.38 0.25
N LYS A 340 -7.87 18.15 1.56
CA LYS A 340 -6.79 17.43 2.25
C LYS A 340 -6.66 15.99 1.77
N LEU A 341 -7.77 15.27 1.69
CA LEU A 341 -7.83 13.87 1.21
C LEU A 341 -7.21 13.70 -0.19
N LEU A 342 -7.42 14.66 -1.06
CA LEU A 342 -6.93 14.60 -2.45
C LEU A 342 -5.64 15.39 -2.67
N ASN A 343 -5.06 15.95 -1.61
CA ASN A 343 -3.87 16.79 -1.66
C ASN A 343 -3.98 17.90 -2.75
N VAL A 344 -5.07 18.65 -2.69
CA VAL A 344 -5.36 19.81 -3.55
C VAL A 344 -5.77 21.01 -2.71
N SER A 345 -5.87 22.20 -3.31
CA SER A 345 -6.36 23.38 -2.57
C SER A 345 -7.90 23.34 -2.40
N PRO A 346 -8.46 23.90 -1.33
CA PRO A 346 -9.91 24.06 -1.19
C PRO A 346 -10.54 24.87 -2.34
N GLY A 347 -9.80 25.84 -2.89
CA GLY A 347 -10.20 26.60 -4.08
C GLY A 347 -10.33 25.74 -5.33
N THR A 348 -9.48 24.73 -5.49
CA THR A 348 -9.59 23.73 -6.57
C THR A 348 -10.91 22.95 -6.48
N ILE A 349 -11.31 22.52 -5.28
CA ILE A 349 -12.60 21.83 -5.06
C ILE A 349 -13.76 22.75 -5.39
N ALA A 350 -13.70 24.03 -4.96
CA ALA A 350 -14.74 25.01 -5.26
C ALA A 350 -14.88 25.28 -6.77
N ALA A 351 -13.75 25.44 -7.48
CA ALA A 351 -13.72 25.59 -8.93
C ALA A 351 -14.35 24.38 -9.66
N TRP A 352 -13.99 23.16 -9.27
CA TRP A 352 -14.58 21.96 -9.85
C TRP A 352 -16.10 21.85 -9.61
N LYS A 353 -16.58 22.26 -8.44
CA LYS A 353 -18.03 22.38 -8.17
C LYS A 353 -18.71 23.35 -9.12
N ALA A 354 -18.17 24.55 -9.27
CA ALA A 354 -18.74 25.56 -10.16
C ALA A 354 -18.78 25.09 -11.63
N HIS A 355 -17.72 24.47 -12.13
CA HIS A 355 -17.65 23.92 -13.49
C HIS A 355 -18.63 22.77 -13.72
N LYS A 356 -18.85 21.90 -12.74
CA LYS A 356 -19.84 20.81 -12.83
C LYS A 356 -21.26 21.36 -12.91
N THR A 357 -21.55 22.42 -12.18
CA THR A 357 -22.86 23.10 -12.22
C THR A 357 -23.12 23.75 -13.58
N MET A 358 -22.06 24.13 -14.31
CA MET A 358 -22.14 24.71 -15.65
C MET A 358 -22.10 23.65 -16.78
N GLY A 359 -22.16 22.35 -16.49
CA GLY A 359 -22.27 21.29 -17.51
C GLY A 359 -20.97 20.98 -18.26
N THR A 360 -19.82 21.58 -17.91
CA THR A 360 -18.55 21.43 -18.62
C THR A 360 -17.79 20.13 -18.35
N TYR A 361 -18.29 19.24 -17.49
CA TYR A 361 -17.73 17.92 -17.19
C TYR A 361 -18.71 16.77 -17.40
N ALA A 362 -19.72 16.96 -18.26
CA ALA A 362 -20.60 15.89 -18.70
C ALA A 362 -19.97 15.25 -19.95
N ALA A 363 -19.15 14.22 -19.78
CA ALA A 363 -18.96 13.07 -20.69
C ALA A 363 -17.78 12.22 -20.18
#